data_2d66cc29caa394cd41fcff7df9e216ea
#
_entry.id   2d66cc29caa394cd41fcff7df9e216ea
#
_cell.length_a   1.000
_cell.length_b   1.000
_cell.length_c   1.000
_cell.angle_alpha   90.00
_cell.angle_beta   90.00
_cell.angle_gamma   90.00
#
_symmetry.space_group_name_H-M   'P 1'
#
loop_
_entity.id
_entity.type
_entity.pdbx_description
1 polymer ?
#
loop_
_entity_poly.entity_id
_entity_poly.type
_entity_poly.pdbx_seq_one_letter_code
_entity_poly.pdbx_strand_id
1 'polypeptide(L)'
;MPVPLASRQERKEVRRRRLLAAALLILSERGYNDTSVDQVVAQARTSKTTFYEFFDSKEDCVRDLLAREGGSLIHTVTSAAAQGADHRDRMRRGITAFVHACAAQRELARVLLIESVGISERIEAVRNELQGRFAAVVEEEARRAAVDDDVFYAIVDPVVFGRAVVGAVSEATGHFLGRPGADPEALADGLCRIFAP
;
A
#
# COMPACT_ATOMS: atom_id res chain seq x y z
N MET A 1 8.22 10.57 37.99
CA MET A 1 7.58 9.25 37.86
C MET A 1 8.46 8.36 36.97
N PRO A 2 8.83 7.14 37.34
CA PRO A 2 9.59 6.25 36.48
C PRO A 2 8.72 5.85 35.28
N VAL A 3 9.30 5.98 34.07
CA VAL A 3 8.68 5.49 32.83
C VAL A 3 8.53 3.97 32.96
N PRO A 4 7.34 3.37 32.75
CA PRO A 4 7.19 1.92 32.85
C PRO A 4 8.11 1.23 31.84
N LEU A 5 8.85 0.23 32.31
CA LEU A 5 9.67 -0.60 31.44
C LEU A 5 8.77 -1.31 30.42
N ALA A 6 9.01 -1.09 29.12
CA ALA A 6 8.29 -1.74 28.04
C ALA A 6 8.17 -3.25 28.29
N SER A 7 6.98 -3.81 28.09
CA SER A 7 6.72 -5.23 28.26
C SER A 7 7.59 -6.06 27.29
N ARG A 8 7.74 -7.36 27.57
CA ARG A 8 8.46 -8.28 26.68
C ARG A 8 7.85 -8.26 25.26
N GLN A 9 6.53 -8.13 25.17
CA GLN A 9 5.81 -8.10 23.92
C GLN A 9 6.08 -6.79 23.13
N GLU A 10 6.07 -5.66 23.80
CA GLU A 10 6.38 -4.35 23.19
C GLU A 10 7.82 -4.34 22.63
N ARG A 11 8.79 -4.86 23.39
CA ARG A 11 10.18 -4.99 22.92
C ARG A 11 10.31 -5.91 21.71
N LYS A 12 9.51 -6.99 21.65
CA LYS A 12 9.46 -7.90 20.50
C LYS A 12 8.90 -7.17 19.27
N GLU A 13 7.81 -6.45 19.42
CA GLU A 13 7.20 -5.70 18.33
C GLU A 13 8.11 -4.56 17.81
N VAL A 14 8.81 -3.86 18.69
CA VAL A 14 9.80 -2.83 18.27
C VAL A 14 10.93 -3.46 17.44
N ARG A 15 11.43 -4.64 17.82
CA ARG A 15 12.47 -5.35 17.04
C ARG A 15 11.95 -5.78 15.67
N ARG A 16 10.72 -6.34 15.60
CA ARG A 16 10.08 -6.71 14.33
C ARG A 16 9.93 -5.50 13.40
N ARG A 17 9.43 -4.38 13.92
CA ARG A 17 9.30 -3.13 13.14
C ARG A 17 10.64 -2.63 12.61
N ARG A 18 11.71 -2.71 13.40
CA ARG A 18 13.06 -2.34 12.93
C ARG A 18 13.54 -3.20 11.78
N LEU A 19 13.28 -4.49 11.82
CA LEU A 19 13.62 -5.42 10.72
C LEU A 19 12.81 -5.11 9.46
N LEU A 20 11.50 -4.88 9.59
CA LEU A 20 10.66 -4.51 8.46
C LEU A 20 11.05 -3.16 7.85
N ALA A 21 11.35 -2.15 8.66
CA ALA A 21 11.83 -0.85 8.17
C ALA A 21 13.19 -0.97 7.44
N ALA A 22 14.09 -1.80 7.96
CA ALA A 22 15.37 -2.08 7.30
C ALA A 22 15.17 -2.83 5.97
N ALA A 23 14.28 -3.83 5.95
CA ALA A 23 13.93 -4.56 4.75
C ALA A 23 13.33 -3.64 3.68
N LEU A 24 12.39 -2.76 4.08
CA LEU A 24 11.79 -1.77 3.19
C LEU A 24 12.84 -0.90 2.50
N LEU A 25 13.78 -0.35 3.27
CA LEU A 25 14.83 0.52 2.75
C LEU A 25 15.72 -0.22 1.73
N ILE A 26 16.23 -1.41 2.09
CA ILE A 26 17.10 -2.18 1.20
C ILE A 26 16.35 -2.64 -0.06
N LEU A 27 15.10 -3.10 0.08
CA LEU A 27 14.27 -3.50 -1.06
C LEU A 27 14.00 -2.34 -2.01
N SER A 28 13.72 -1.15 -1.49
CA SER A 28 13.47 0.03 -2.34
C SER A 28 14.69 0.48 -3.12
N GLU A 29 15.90 0.26 -2.57
CA GLU A 29 17.17 0.64 -3.22
C GLU A 29 17.66 -0.40 -4.24
N ARG A 30 17.52 -1.71 -3.95
CA ARG A 30 18.20 -2.81 -4.64
C ARG A 30 17.25 -3.80 -5.33
N GLY A 31 15.95 -3.74 -5.02
CA GLY A 31 15.00 -4.77 -5.42
C GLY A 31 15.13 -6.07 -4.61
N TYR A 32 14.22 -7.01 -4.89
CA TYR A 32 14.16 -8.26 -4.14
C TYR A 32 15.38 -9.17 -4.34
N ASN A 33 15.83 -9.34 -5.59
CA ASN A 33 16.89 -10.33 -5.91
C ASN A 33 18.22 -9.96 -5.27
N ASP A 34 18.57 -8.67 -5.25
CA ASP A 34 19.84 -8.16 -4.72
C ASP A 34 19.77 -7.84 -3.22
N THR A 35 18.63 -8.13 -2.57
CA THR A 35 18.47 -8.03 -1.12
C THR A 35 18.79 -9.35 -0.44
N SER A 36 19.61 -9.33 0.62
CA SER A 36 19.94 -10.48 1.46
C SER A 36 19.55 -10.25 2.92
N VAL A 37 19.35 -11.35 3.68
CA VAL A 37 19.12 -11.28 5.13
C VAL A 37 20.30 -10.59 5.84
N ASP A 38 21.52 -10.78 5.36
CA ASP A 38 22.72 -10.11 5.92
C ASP A 38 22.62 -8.58 5.84
N GLN A 39 22.20 -8.07 4.71
CA GLN A 39 22.01 -6.63 4.53
C GLN A 39 20.90 -6.09 5.43
N VAL A 40 19.77 -6.82 5.54
CA VAL A 40 18.64 -6.42 6.39
C VAL A 40 19.06 -6.38 7.86
N VAL A 41 19.76 -7.39 8.38
CA VAL A 41 20.17 -7.40 9.80
C VAL A 41 21.25 -6.37 10.09
N ALA A 42 22.17 -6.12 9.14
CA ALA A 42 23.16 -5.07 9.25
C ALA A 42 22.49 -3.68 9.34
N GLN A 43 21.54 -3.38 8.43
CA GLN A 43 20.77 -2.15 8.42
C GLN A 43 19.91 -2.00 9.69
N ALA A 44 19.29 -3.07 10.16
CA ALA A 44 18.52 -3.10 11.40
C ALA A 44 19.40 -3.08 12.67
N ARG A 45 20.74 -3.16 12.55
CA ARG A 45 21.69 -3.28 13.65
C ARG A 45 21.32 -4.40 14.61
N THR A 46 21.12 -5.60 14.07
CA THR A 46 20.71 -6.79 14.82
C THR A 46 21.43 -8.04 14.26
N SER A 47 21.10 -9.24 14.77
CA SER A 47 21.70 -10.50 14.34
C SER A 47 20.75 -11.31 13.43
N LYS A 48 21.33 -12.25 12.67
CA LYS A 48 20.55 -13.27 11.94
C LYS A 48 19.65 -14.09 12.87
N THR A 49 20.14 -14.43 14.06
CA THR A 49 19.34 -15.14 15.08
C THR A 49 18.07 -14.36 15.39
N THR A 50 18.20 -13.04 15.61
CA THR A 50 17.03 -12.18 15.86
C THR A 50 16.10 -12.10 14.65
N PHE A 51 16.62 -12.10 13.42
CA PHE A 51 15.80 -12.13 12.21
C PHE A 51 14.95 -13.42 12.17
N TYR A 52 15.59 -14.57 12.37
CA TYR A 52 14.92 -15.87 12.33
C TYR A 52 14.00 -16.16 13.55
N GLU A 53 14.01 -15.29 14.60
CA GLU A 53 12.97 -15.28 15.62
C GLU A 53 11.61 -14.77 15.09
N PHE A 54 11.59 -14.04 13.97
CA PHE A 54 10.40 -13.38 13.41
C PHE A 54 10.00 -13.90 12.04
N PHE A 55 10.94 -14.31 11.21
CA PHE A 55 10.74 -14.65 9.80
C PHE A 55 11.53 -15.90 9.44
N ASP A 56 10.88 -16.86 8.80
CA ASP A 56 11.53 -18.10 8.36
C ASP A 56 12.44 -17.88 7.14
N SER A 57 12.20 -16.80 6.38
CA SER A 57 12.96 -16.48 5.17
C SER A 57 12.88 -14.98 4.84
N LYS A 58 13.70 -14.53 3.86
CA LYS A 58 13.58 -13.21 3.24
C LYS A 58 12.18 -12.99 2.66
N GLU A 59 11.64 -14.00 1.97
CA GLU A 59 10.30 -13.96 1.39
C GLU A 59 9.22 -13.75 2.46
N ASP A 60 9.32 -14.45 3.60
CA ASP A 60 8.38 -14.30 4.70
C ASP A 60 8.43 -12.89 5.31
N CYS A 61 9.62 -12.31 5.44
CA CYS A 61 9.79 -10.93 5.86
C CYS A 61 9.14 -9.94 4.88
N VAL A 62 9.31 -10.14 3.57
CA VAL A 62 8.69 -9.29 2.53
C VAL A 62 7.18 -9.45 2.53
N ARG A 63 6.67 -10.66 2.66
CA ARG A 63 5.24 -10.93 2.76
C ARG A 63 4.61 -10.19 3.94
N ASP A 64 5.25 -10.24 5.10
CA ASP A 64 4.79 -9.54 6.30
C ASP A 64 4.85 -8.01 6.13
N LEU A 65 5.90 -7.50 5.51
CA LEU A 65 6.04 -6.09 5.15
C LEU A 65 4.88 -5.62 4.28
N LEU A 66 4.61 -6.34 3.18
CA LEU A 66 3.54 -5.99 2.24
C LEU A 66 2.16 -6.03 2.90
N ALA A 67 1.87 -7.09 3.64
CA ALA A 67 0.58 -7.25 4.33
C ALA A 67 0.34 -6.12 5.34
N ARG A 68 1.35 -5.76 6.11
CA ARG A 68 1.28 -4.73 7.13
C ARG A 68 1.13 -3.33 6.53
N GLU A 69 2.07 -2.96 5.66
CA GLU A 69 2.11 -1.60 5.11
C GLU A 69 0.98 -1.39 4.09
N GLY A 70 0.66 -2.41 3.29
CA GLY A 70 -0.51 -2.38 2.41
C GLY A 70 -1.82 -2.27 3.20
N GLY A 71 -1.93 -2.99 4.33
CA GLY A 71 -3.07 -2.86 5.25
C GLY A 71 -3.20 -1.45 5.84
N SER A 72 -2.07 -0.83 6.21
CA SER A 72 -2.02 0.56 6.70
C SER A 72 -2.45 1.56 5.62
N LEU A 73 -1.98 1.37 4.39
CA LEU A 73 -2.37 2.20 3.24
C LEU A 73 -3.87 2.09 2.95
N ILE A 74 -4.45 0.88 2.96
CA ILE A 74 -5.89 0.66 2.82
C ILE A 74 -6.65 1.44 3.91
N HIS A 75 -6.22 1.36 5.15
CA HIS A 75 -6.86 2.08 6.26
C HIS A 75 -6.81 3.60 6.06
N THR A 76 -5.67 4.15 5.63
CA THR A 76 -5.52 5.57 5.31
C THR A 76 -6.50 6.01 4.23
N VAL A 77 -6.57 5.26 3.13
CA VAL A 77 -7.45 5.55 1.99
C VAL A 77 -8.92 5.47 2.38
N THR A 78 -9.33 4.40 3.06
CA THR A 78 -10.73 4.20 3.47
C THR A 78 -11.17 5.24 4.51
N SER A 79 -10.28 5.62 5.43
CA SER A 79 -10.56 6.67 6.41
C SER A 79 -10.73 8.04 5.77
N ALA A 80 -9.95 8.37 4.73
CA ALA A 80 -10.10 9.61 3.98
C ALA A 80 -11.39 9.60 3.16
N ALA A 81 -11.67 8.50 2.45
CA ALA A 81 -12.89 8.33 1.67
C ALA A 81 -14.16 8.46 2.54
N ALA A 82 -14.16 7.88 3.74
CA ALA A 82 -15.31 7.94 4.66
C ALA A 82 -15.72 9.35 5.09
N GLN A 83 -14.85 10.36 4.90
CA GLN A 83 -15.15 11.76 5.20
C GLN A 83 -15.84 12.50 4.04
N GLY A 84 -16.02 11.86 2.89
CA GLY A 84 -16.68 12.46 1.74
C GLY A 84 -18.19 12.64 1.93
N ALA A 85 -18.72 13.76 1.45
CA ALA A 85 -20.14 14.12 1.56
C ALA A 85 -21.05 13.20 0.71
N ASP A 86 -20.56 12.80 -0.45
CA ASP A 86 -21.26 11.93 -1.39
C ASP A 86 -20.29 10.90 -2.00
N HIS A 87 -20.79 10.03 -2.87
CA HIS A 87 -19.97 8.97 -3.48
C HIS A 87 -18.83 9.51 -4.36
N ARG A 88 -19.02 10.63 -5.05
CA ARG A 88 -17.98 11.28 -5.86
C ARG A 88 -16.90 11.90 -4.98
N ASP A 89 -17.26 12.61 -3.93
CA ASP A 89 -16.32 13.17 -2.97
C ASP A 89 -15.56 12.05 -2.23
N ARG A 90 -16.23 10.96 -1.86
CA ARG A 90 -15.55 9.78 -1.28
C ARG A 90 -14.54 9.16 -2.24
N MET A 91 -14.89 8.99 -3.50
CA MET A 91 -13.97 8.47 -4.53
C MET A 91 -12.75 9.39 -4.72
N ARG A 92 -13.00 10.71 -4.86
CA ARG A 92 -11.92 11.72 -5.01
C ARG A 92 -10.98 11.69 -3.82
N ARG A 93 -11.51 11.71 -2.59
CA ARG A 93 -10.71 11.63 -1.35
C ARG A 93 -9.89 10.37 -1.27
N GLY A 94 -10.47 9.22 -1.64
CA GLY A 94 -9.76 7.94 -1.67
C GLY A 94 -8.59 7.94 -2.64
N ILE A 95 -8.80 8.36 -3.88
CA ILE A 95 -7.76 8.48 -4.91
C ILE A 95 -6.66 9.46 -4.47
N THR A 96 -7.04 10.64 -4.02
CA THR A 96 -6.08 11.66 -3.54
C THR A 96 -5.26 11.14 -2.37
N ALA A 97 -5.91 10.52 -1.38
CA ALA A 97 -5.22 9.95 -0.22
C ALA A 97 -4.22 8.85 -0.60
N PHE A 98 -4.56 7.99 -1.57
CA PHE A 98 -3.65 6.97 -2.09
C PHE A 98 -2.41 7.59 -2.73
N VAL A 99 -2.58 8.52 -3.66
CA VAL A 99 -1.48 9.19 -4.37
C VAL A 99 -0.57 9.94 -3.38
N HIS A 100 -1.16 10.70 -2.45
CA HIS A 100 -0.39 11.47 -1.46
C HIS A 100 0.33 10.57 -0.46
N ALA A 101 -0.29 9.48 0.01
CA ALA A 101 0.38 8.53 0.89
C ALA A 101 1.59 7.88 0.21
N CYS A 102 1.43 7.50 -1.07
CA CYS A 102 2.53 6.97 -1.88
C CYS A 102 3.62 8.02 -2.14
N ALA A 103 3.26 9.28 -2.38
CA ALA A 103 4.22 10.37 -2.59
C ALA A 103 5.01 10.72 -1.32
N ALA A 104 4.35 10.65 -0.16
CA ALA A 104 4.97 10.88 1.15
C ALA A 104 5.91 9.75 1.59
N GLN A 105 5.68 8.52 1.10
CA GLN A 105 6.44 7.31 1.45
C GLN A 105 6.93 6.61 0.18
N ARG A 106 7.82 7.26 -0.57
CA ARG A 106 8.27 6.80 -1.92
C ARG A 106 8.90 5.42 -1.90
N GLU A 107 9.68 5.09 -0.88
CA GLU A 107 10.28 3.77 -0.71
C GLU A 107 9.22 2.69 -0.56
N LEU A 108 8.19 2.97 0.24
CA LEU A 108 7.06 2.06 0.42
C LEU A 108 6.25 1.89 -0.87
N ALA A 109 5.93 3.00 -1.55
CA ALA A 109 5.22 2.96 -2.82
C ALA A 109 5.99 2.15 -3.86
N ARG A 110 7.31 2.34 -3.95
CA ARG A 110 8.17 1.58 -4.85
C ARG A 110 8.13 0.08 -4.56
N VAL A 111 8.25 -0.32 -3.29
CA VAL A 111 8.19 -1.73 -2.91
C VAL A 111 6.80 -2.31 -3.16
N LEU A 112 5.72 -1.63 -2.75
CA LEU A 112 4.34 -2.11 -2.93
C LEU A 112 3.92 -2.23 -4.39
N LEU A 113 4.28 -1.23 -5.23
CA LEU A 113 3.74 -1.10 -6.59
C LEU A 113 4.67 -1.66 -7.67
N ILE A 114 5.98 -1.72 -7.42
CA ILE A 114 6.98 -2.06 -8.44
C ILE A 114 7.80 -3.29 -8.03
N GLU A 115 8.59 -3.19 -6.95
CA GLU A 115 9.61 -4.18 -6.62
C GLU A 115 9.05 -5.53 -6.15
N SER A 116 7.79 -5.58 -5.71
CA SER A 116 7.12 -6.81 -5.29
C SER A 116 6.49 -7.60 -6.44
N VAL A 117 6.44 -7.05 -7.65
CA VAL A 117 5.85 -7.71 -8.82
C VAL A 117 6.72 -8.88 -9.28
N GLY A 118 6.11 -10.05 -9.47
CA GLY A 118 6.79 -11.22 -10.05
C GLY A 118 7.81 -11.90 -9.14
N ILE A 119 7.84 -11.61 -7.83
CA ILE A 119 8.79 -12.25 -6.91
C ILE A 119 8.49 -13.74 -6.75
N SER A 120 7.26 -14.09 -6.41
CA SER A 120 6.80 -15.47 -6.21
C SER A 120 5.28 -15.53 -6.12
N GLU A 121 4.70 -16.73 -6.26
CA GLU A 121 3.26 -16.96 -6.09
C GLU A 121 2.75 -16.52 -4.70
N ARG A 122 3.55 -16.70 -3.66
CA ARG A 122 3.19 -16.30 -2.29
C ARG A 122 3.12 -14.77 -2.13
N ILE A 123 4.02 -14.06 -2.74
CA ILE A 123 4.02 -12.58 -2.75
C ILE A 123 2.89 -12.07 -3.63
N GLU A 124 2.67 -12.66 -4.81
CA GLU A 124 1.53 -12.32 -5.67
C GLU A 124 0.18 -12.57 -4.98
N ALA A 125 0.04 -13.61 -4.17
CA ALA A 125 -1.17 -13.84 -3.39
C ALA A 125 -1.48 -12.67 -2.44
N VAL A 126 -0.48 -12.14 -1.73
CA VAL A 126 -0.64 -10.96 -0.85
C VAL A 126 -0.98 -9.71 -1.65
N ARG A 127 -0.31 -9.49 -2.80
CA ARG A 127 -0.60 -8.37 -3.70
C ARG A 127 -2.04 -8.41 -4.19
N ASN A 128 -2.48 -9.59 -4.64
CA ASN A 128 -3.85 -9.82 -5.12
C ASN A 128 -4.89 -9.60 -4.01
N GLU A 129 -4.59 -10.04 -2.79
CA GLU A 129 -5.45 -9.79 -1.63
C GLU A 129 -5.57 -8.28 -1.36
N LEU A 130 -4.47 -7.54 -1.32
CA LEU A 130 -4.46 -6.10 -1.10
C LEU A 130 -5.24 -5.35 -2.20
N GLN A 131 -4.99 -5.69 -3.47
CA GLN A 131 -5.72 -5.13 -4.61
C GLN A 131 -7.21 -5.47 -4.54
N GLY A 132 -7.55 -6.70 -4.14
CA GLY A 132 -8.94 -7.12 -3.95
C GLY A 132 -9.66 -6.32 -2.86
N ARG A 133 -8.98 -6.02 -1.75
CA ARG A 133 -9.53 -5.20 -0.67
C ARG A 133 -9.76 -3.75 -1.11
N PHE A 134 -8.83 -3.15 -1.85
CA PHE A 134 -9.05 -1.83 -2.45
C PHE A 134 -10.21 -1.84 -3.45
N ALA A 135 -10.26 -2.85 -4.34
CA ALA A 135 -11.31 -2.96 -5.33
C ALA A 135 -12.70 -3.10 -4.68
N ALA A 136 -12.82 -3.87 -3.60
CA ALA A 136 -14.09 -4.05 -2.88
C ALA A 136 -14.62 -2.73 -2.28
N VAL A 137 -13.74 -1.82 -1.86
CA VAL A 137 -14.14 -0.49 -1.38
C VAL A 137 -14.74 0.35 -2.52
N VAL A 138 -14.07 0.38 -3.67
CA VAL A 138 -14.51 1.11 -4.86
C VAL A 138 -15.82 0.51 -5.42
N GLU A 139 -15.90 -0.82 -5.46
CA GLU A 139 -17.09 -1.57 -5.90
C GLU A 139 -18.31 -1.23 -5.05
N GLU A 140 -18.17 -1.18 -3.74
CA GLU A 140 -19.26 -0.82 -2.83
C GLU A 140 -19.71 0.63 -3.02
N GLU A 141 -18.78 1.58 -3.22
CA GLU A 141 -19.15 2.96 -3.51
C GLU A 141 -19.85 3.09 -4.88
N ALA A 142 -19.41 2.34 -5.89
CA ALA A 142 -20.08 2.35 -7.19
C ALA A 142 -21.51 1.77 -7.13
N ARG A 143 -21.72 0.70 -6.31
CA ARG A 143 -23.08 0.18 -6.09
C ARG A 143 -23.99 1.17 -5.41
N ARG A 144 -23.50 1.88 -4.39
CA ARG A 144 -24.29 2.93 -3.69
C ARG A 144 -24.65 4.06 -4.64
N ALA A 145 -23.68 4.54 -5.41
CA ALA A 145 -23.87 5.59 -6.38
C ALA A 145 -24.93 5.23 -7.46
N ALA A 146 -24.92 3.98 -7.92
CA ALA A 146 -25.91 3.47 -8.87
C ALA A 146 -27.34 3.44 -8.28
N VAL A 147 -27.50 3.19 -6.98
CA VAL A 147 -28.80 3.25 -6.28
C VAL A 147 -29.30 4.69 -6.14
N ASP A 148 -28.38 5.65 -6.01
CA ASP A 148 -28.68 7.09 -5.91
C ASP A 148 -28.92 7.75 -7.27
N ASP A 149 -29.18 6.95 -8.34
CA ASP A 149 -29.45 7.38 -9.72
C ASP A 149 -28.32 8.19 -10.38
N ASP A 150 -27.06 8.01 -9.96
CA ASP A 150 -25.94 8.59 -10.68
C ASP A 150 -25.71 7.85 -12.01
N VAL A 151 -26.03 8.54 -13.11
CA VAL A 151 -26.01 7.98 -14.47
C VAL A 151 -24.69 7.37 -14.84
N PHE A 152 -23.58 7.94 -14.40
CA PHE A 152 -22.25 7.41 -14.68
C PHE A 152 -22.04 6.02 -14.03
N TYR A 153 -22.41 5.86 -12.77
CA TYR A 153 -22.21 4.60 -12.06
C TYR A 153 -23.29 3.56 -12.40
N ALA A 154 -24.48 3.99 -12.83
CA ALA A 154 -25.56 3.08 -13.22
C ALA A 154 -25.27 2.24 -14.47
N ILE A 155 -24.34 2.69 -15.33
CA ILE A 155 -24.00 2.00 -16.59
C ILE A 155 -22.74 1.14 -16.51
N VAL A 156 -22.01 1.18 -15.39
CA VAL A 156 -20.77 0.38 -15.21
C VAL A 156 -21.03 -0.83 -14.32
N ASP A 157 -20.40 -1.96 -14.65
CA ASP A 157 -20.34 -3.10 -13.74
C ASP A 157 -19.45 -2.72 -12.54
N PRO A 158 -19.96 -2.76 -11.28
CA PRO A 158 -19.20 -2.31 -10.11
C PRO A 158 -17.91 -3.11 -9.87
N VAL A 159 -17.89 -4.41 -10.18
CA VAL A 159 -16.70 -5.26 -10.00
C VAL A 159 -15.63 -4.89 -11.01
N VAL A 160 -16.01 -4.73 -12.28
CA VAL A 160 -15.10 -4.30 -13.35
C VAL A 160 -14.57 -2.90 -13.04
N PHE A 161 -15.45 -1.99 -12.61
CA PHE A 161 -15.07 -0.62 -12.25
C PHE A 161 -14.07 -0.60 -11.10
N GLY A 162 -14.33 -1.34 -10.01
CA GLY A 162 -13.42 -1.41 -8.86
C GLY A 162 -12.02 -1.91 -9.25
N ARG A 163 -11.94 -2.95 -10.08
CA ARG A 163 -10.66 -3.47 -10.60
C ARG A 163 -9.96 -2.48 -11.53
N ALA A 164 -10.70 -1.81 -12.41
CA ALA A 164 -10.16 -0.82 -13.33
C ALA A 164 -9.56 0.38 -12.58
N VAL A 165 -10.29 0.92 -11.60
CA VAL A 165 -9.81 2.03 -10.75
C VAL A 165 -8.51 1.63 -10.04
N VAL A 166 -8.50 0.49 -9.33
CA VAL A 166 -7.32 0.06 -8.57
C VAL A 166 -6.12 -0.18 -9.49
N GLY A 167 -6.33 -0.83 -10.63
CA GLY A 167 -5.27 -1.07 -11.61
C GLY A 167 -4.69 0.23 -12.15
N ALA A 168 -5.55 1.14 -12.64
CA ALA A 168 -5.13 2.41 -13.22
C ALA A 168 -4.46 3.33 -12.20
N VAL A 169 -5.03 3.46 -11.00
CA VAL A 169 -4.47 4.31 -9.93
C VAL A 169 -3.12 3.78 -9.47
N SER A 170 -2.97 2.46 -9.27
CA SER A 170 -1.71 1.84 -8.85
C SER A 170 -0.63 1.99 -9.91
N GLU A 171 -0.95 1.67 -11.17
CA GLU A 171 -0.01 1.76 -12.29
C GLU A 171 0.44 3.21 -12.55
N ALA A 172 -0.51 4.14 -12.63
CA ALA A 172 -0.19 5.56 -12.82
C ALA A 172 0.67 6.10 -11.68
N THR A 173 0.35 5.76 -10.43
CA THR A 173 1.10 6.21 -9.25
C THR A 173 2.51 5.63 -9.25
N GLY A 174 2.68 4.33 -9.48
CA GLY A 174 3.98 3.68 -9.57
C GLY A 174 4.86 4.30 -10.66
N HIS A 175 4.29 4.52 -11.84
CA HIS A 175 5.00 5.11 -12.97
C HIS A 175 5.40 6.59 -12.73
N PHE A 176 4.49 7.41 -12.20
CA PHE A 176 4.72 8.83 -11.98
C PHE A 176 5.70 9.13 -10.86
N LEU A 177 5.60 8.42 -9.73
CA LEU A 177 6.47 8.67 -8.57
C LEU A 177 7.94 8.33 -8.84
N GLY A 178 8.24 7.51 -9.86
CA GLY A 178 9.59 7.24 -10.33
C GLY A 178 10.23 8.39 -11.12
N ARG A 179 9.45 9.42 -11.51
CA ARG A 179 9.95 10.54 -12.34
C ARG A 179 10.44 11.72 -11.50
N PRO A 180 11.57 12.34 -11.88
CA PRO A 180 11.97 13.61 -11.28
C PRO A 180 10.92 14.70 -11.53
N GLY A 181 10.56 15.47 -10.49
CA GLY A 181 9.60 16.57 -10.61
C GLY A 181 8.12 16.13 -10.73
N ALA A 182 7.81 14.86 -10.48
CA ALA A 182 6.43 14.39 -10.43
C ALA A 182 5.62 15.20 -9.41
N ASP A 183 4.48 15.72 -9.86
CA ASP A 183 3.53 16.46 -9.03
C ASP A 183 2.38 15.53 -8.61
N PRO A 184 2.30 15.13 -7.33
CA PRO A 184 1.25 14.25 -6.83
C PRO A 184 -0.14 14.86 -6.95
N GLU A 185 -0.28 16.18 -6.83
CA GLU A 185 -1.55 16.89 -6.93
C GLU A 185 -2.10 16.80 -8.35
N ALA A 186 -1.26 17.11 -9.34
CA ALA A 186 -1.64 17.00 -10.76
C ALA A 186 -2.00 15.55 -11.14
N LEU A 187 -1.30 14.55 -10.58
CA LEU A 187 -1.64 13.14 -10.79
C LEU A 187 -3.00 12.79 -10.17
N ALA A 188 -3.22 13.17 -8.91
CA ALA A 188 -4.47 12.90 -8.21
C ALA A 188 -5.65 13.55 -8.93
N ASP A 189 -5.51 14.82 -9.33
CA ASP A 189 -6.51 15.54 -10.11
C ASP A 189 -6.83 14.88 -11.46
N GLY A 190 -5.80 14.42 -12.16
CA GLY A 190 -5.97 13.69 -13.42
C GLY A 190 -6.78 12.40 -13.25
N LEU A 191 -6.45 11.60 -12.25
CA LEU A 191 -7.16 10.36 -11.93
C LEU A 191 -8.58 10.62 -11.45
N CYS A 192 -8.80 11.66 -10.65
CA CYS A 192 -10.13 12.06 -10.19
C CYS A 192 -11.05 12.48 -11.34
N ARG A 193 -10.53 13.16 -12.36
CA ARG A 193 -11.33 13.52 -13.56
C ARG A 193 -11.78 12.29 -14.35
N ILE A 194 -11.03 11.19 -14.30
CA ILE A 194 -11.39 9.96 -15.02
C ILE A 194 -12.42 9.14 -14.22
N PHE A 195 -12.21 8.98 -12.92
CA PHE A 195 -12.94 8.00 -12.11
C PHE A 195 -13.99 8.60 -11.16
N ALA A 196 -14.00 9.92 -10.99
CA ALA A 196 -14.97 10.67 -10.17
C ALA A 196 -15.31 12.02 -10.86
N PRO A 197 -15.82 11.96 -12.09
CA PRO A 197 -16.11 13.16 -12.90
C PRO A 197 -17.17 14.07 -12.28
#